data_77e23aaca8c1e16df88820ae5821e21f
#
_entry.id   77e23aaca8c1e16df88820ae5821e21f
#
_cell.length_a   1.000
_cell.length_b   1.000
_cell.length_c   1.000
_cell.angle_alpha   90.00
_cell.angle_beta   90.00
_cell.angle_gamma   90.00
#
_symmetry.space_group_name_H-M   'P 1'
#
loop_
_entity.id
_entity.type
_entity.pdbx_description
1 polymer ?
#
loop_
_entity_poly.entity_id
_entity_poly.type
_entity_poly.pdbx_seq_one_letter_code
_entity_poly.pdbx_strand_id
1 'polypeptide(L)'
;MANYLDELLNKGLYDHIDSYEEEMVEEIRKLVAIPSLAEYMTDYGMKHGPEIVRCLDHTLALCKSLGFDTYKDPQNRFGWAEVGKGKKLLTIFIHLDIVPVGDGWTKDPFEMSQEGDFLYGRGTIDNKGPAVSTIYAIKSCCDYGVEWPCRVRIYFGTNEELGSTDVQLYIRENGAPDFAWVPDSQFPLSYSELNGTDFELRKLYLPDSIVSDLKLVNVEHEHHANGIASWANAVVEASTEALALQTAEKANHFGKEHGMDLTATVEGKCVKLESHGKVAYHWNEPWTGINATMQLACFLDTLSLGAEPDELIHFVASKIGMETDGKGLAIDVKAETAELCLGVESMTLDAYGLSFGISVLFPAEVRNEIIYNTVFRQTKPLGIDVVARSMSPGFVLDKNSTFLQALYKSFCEVTGSNEPIKVCGGTYAKHVPNAVPFGAIFGPEQDICHTPDEHIRVKTELMVWTKIYANALLRVTDHFEDMSN
;
A
#
# COMPACT_ATOMS: atom_id res chain seq x y z
N MET A 1 -33.43 20.05 16.51
CA MET A 1 -34.01 19.45 15.30
C MET A 1 -33.81 17.95 15.44
N ALA A 2 -34.83 17.13 15.18
CA ALA A 2 -34.60 15.69 15.06
C ALA A 2 -33.57 15.53 13.95
N ASN A 3 -32.49 14.77 14.20
CA ASN A 3 -31.45 14.54 13.28
C ASN A 3 -32.05 13.82 12.06
N TYR A 4 -31.86 14.34 10.85
CA TYR A 4 -32.41 13.75 9.63
C TYR A 4 -32.01 12.27 9.48
N LEU A 5 -30.79 11.93 9.88
CA LEU A 5 -30.33 10.55 9.99
C LEU A 5 -31.24 9.70 10.89
N ASP A 6 -31.62 10.19 12.11
CA ASP A 6 -32.49 9.45 13.05
C ASP A 6 -33.87 9.19 12.45
N GLU A 7 -34.38 10.13 11.65
CA GLU A 7 -35.64 9.95 10.93
C GLU A 7 -35.56 8.81 9.90
N LEU A 8 -34.49 8.74 9.13
CA LEU A 8 -34.29 7.68 8.12
C LEU A 8 -34.02 6.31 8.77
N LEU A 9 -33.30 6.28 9.87
CA LEU A 9 -33.07 5.05 10.64
C LEU A 9 -34.39 4.51 11.20
N ASN A 10 -35.22 5.40 11.73
CA ASN A 10 -36.57 5.04 12.22
C ASN A 10 -37.52 4.56 11.11
N LYS A 11 -37.27 4.95 9.87
CA LYS A 11 -37.97 4.46 8.67
C LYS A 11 -37.43 3.12 8.14
N GLY A 12 -36.38 2.54 8.75
CA GLY A 12 -35.82 1.25 8.39
C GLY A 12 -34.73 1.32 7.30
N LEU A 13 -33.94 2.38 7.25
CA LEU A 13 -32.83 2.51 6.28
C LEU A 13 -31.86 1.30 6.31
N TYR A 14 -31.52 0.81 7.51
CA TYR A 14 -30.61 -0.33 7.63
C TYR A 14 -31.23 -1.64 7.12
N ASP A 15 -32.52 -1.87 7.39
CA ASP A 15 -33.23 -3.04 6.85
C ASP A 15 -33.30 -2.98 5.32
N HIS A 16 -33.43 -1.77 4.76
CA HIS A 16 -33.38 -1.57 3.31
C HIS A 16 -32.00 -1.85 2.73
N ILE A 17 -30.93 -1.37 3.39
CA ILE A 17 -29.57 -1.73 3.01
C ILE A 17 -29.40 -3.26 3.03
N ASP A 18 -29.87 -3.93 4.08
CA ASP A 18 -29.77 -5.40 4.19
C ASP A 18 -30.53 -6.13 3.06
N SER A 19 -31.58 -5.52 2.51
CA SER A 19 -32.29 -6.09 1.37
C SER A 19 -31.49 -6.14 0.05
N TYR A 20 -30.39 -5.39 -0.05
CA TYR A 20 -29.50 -5.38 -1.20
C TYR A 20 -28.36 -6.42 -1.12
N GLU A 21 -28.27 -7.20 -0.04
CA GLU A 21 -27.15 -8.11 0.19
C GLU A 21 -26.83 -9.01 -1.01
N GLU A 22 -27.84 -9.74 -1.52
CA GLU A 22 -27.65 -10.68 -2.63
C GLU A 22 -27.19 -9.96 -3.92
N GLU A 23 -27.75 -8.78 -4.18
CA GLU A 23 -27.40 -7.95 -5.34
C GLU A 23 -25.96 -7.44 -5.23
N MET A 24 -25.55 -6.97 -4.04
CA MET A 24 -24.17 -6.51 -3.78
C MET A 24 -23.15 -7.65 -3.92
N VAL A 25 -23.45 -8.83 -3.41
CA VAL A 25 -22.59 -10.02 -3.56
C VAL A 25 -22.42 -10.36 -5.03
N GLU A 26 -23.49 -10.31 -5.82
CA GLU A 26 -23.42 -10.60 -7.25
C GLU A 26 -22.64 -9.54 -8.03
N GLU A 27 -22.75 -8.25 -7.67
CA GLU A 27 -21.95 -7.20 -8.31
C GLU A 27 -20.46 -7.33 -7.95
N ILE A 28 -20.11 -7.68 -6.71
CA ILE A 28 -18.71 -7.98 -6.35
C ILE A 28 -18.20 -9.17 -7.17
N ARG A 29 -19.00 -10.23 -7.35
CA ARG A 29 -18.64 -11.39 -8.17
C ARG A 29 -18.31 -10.99 -9.60
N LYS A 30 -19.12 -10.14 -10.21
CA LYS A 30 -18.89 -9.64 -11.57
C LYS A 30 -17.61 -8.80 -11.66
N LEU A 31 -17.32 -7.96 -10.66
CA LEU A 31 -16.11 -7.16 -10.64
C LEU A 31 -14.85 -8.00 -10.39
N VAL A 32 -14.90 -8.98 -9.48
CA VAL A 32 -13.78 -9.91 -9.22
C VAL A 32 -13.45 -10.72 -10.48
N ALA A 33 -14.46 -11.13 -11.26
CA ALA A 33 -14.26 -11.86 -12.53
C ALA A 33 -13.55 -11.04 -13.63
N ILE A 34 -13.28 -9.76 -13.38
CA ILE A 34 -12.49 -8.90 -14.27
C ILE A 34 -11.09 -8.74 -13.68
N PRO A 35 -10.05 -9.36 -14.27
CA PRO A 35 -8.67 -9.26 -13.77
C PRO A 35 -8.07 -7.89 -14.14
N SER A 36 -8.52 -6.84 -13.47
CA SER A 36 -8.16 -5.44 -13.70
C SER A 36 -6.79 -5.11 -13.10
N LEU A 37 -5.76 -5.87 -13.48
CA LEU A 37 -4.39 -5.68 -13.01
C LEU A 37 -3.90 -4.27 -13.35
N ALA A 38 -3.25 -3.64 -12.37
CA ALA A 38 -2.52 -2.41 -12.59
C ALA A 38 -1.36 -2.67 -13.56
N GLU A 39 -1.22 -1.82 -14.57
CA GLU A 39 -0.16 -1.91 -15.57
C GLU A 39 0.71 -0.66 -15.52
N TYR A 40 2.04 -0.84 -15.53
CA TYR A 40 2.96 0.29 -15.68
C TYR A 40 2.74 0.99 -17.02
N MET A 41 2.58 2.29 -16.96
CA MET A 41 2.43 3.12 -18.15
C MET A 41 3.77 3.26 -18.86
N THR A 42 3.93 2.57 -19.99
CA THR A 42 5.20 2.49 -20.72
C THR A 42 5.47 3.64 -21.68
N ASP A 43 4.48 4.53 -21.95
CA ASP A 43 4.62 5.65 -22.87
C ASP A 43 3.77 6.87 -22.44
N TYR A 44 4.13 8.06 -22.90
CA TYR A 44 3.43 9.35 -22.65
C TYR A 44 1.94 9.40 -23.02
N GLY A 45 1.36 8.29 -23.45
CA GLY A 45 -0.07 8.06 -23.63
C GLY A 45 -0.48 6.87 -22.79
N MET A 46 -1.23 7.11 -21.71
CA MET A 46 -1.78 6.07 -20.85
C MET A 46 -2.57 5.05 -21.67
N LYS A 47 -1.97 3.89 -21.95
CA LYS A 47 -2.69 2.72 -22.42
C LYS A 47 -3.02 1.89 -21.19
N HIS A 48 -4.23 2.07 -20.66
CA HIS A 48 -4.77 1.12 -19.69
C HIS A 48 -5.02 -0.21 -20.39
N GLY A 49 -4.68 -1.31 -19.73
CA GLY A 49 -5.02 -2.64 -20.20
C GLY A 49 -6.53 -2.77 -20.44
N PRO A 50 -6.96 -3.66 -21.36
CA PRO A 50 -8.37 -3.81 -21.71
C PRO A 50 -9.23 -4.21 -20.50
N GLU A 51 -8.68 -4.93 -19.55
CA GLU A 51 -9.42 -5.43 -18.39
C GLU A 51 -9.73 -4.33 -17.38
N ILE A 52 -8.80 -3.40 -17.11
CA ILE A 52 -9.11 -2.26 -16.23
C ILE A 52 -10.16 -1.33 -16.87
N VAL A 53 -10.09 -1.14 -18.18
CA VAL A 53 -11.11 -0.37 -18.92
C VAL A 53 -12.47 -1.07 -18.85
N ARG A 54 -12.51 -2.41 -18.98
CA ARG A 54 -13.73 -3.21 -18.84
C ARG A 54 -14.30 -3.10 -17.42
N CYS A 55 -13.47 -3.11 -16.39
CA CYS A 55 -13.88 -2.94 -15.00
C CYS A 55 -14.52 -1.56 -14.77
N LEU A 56 -13.87 -0.50 -15.25
CA LEU A 56 -14.40 0.87 -15.21
C LEU A 56 -15.75 0.99 -15.95
N ASP A 57 -15.84 0.43 -17.16
CA ASP A 57 -17.08 0.44 -17.96
C ASP A 57 -18.22 -0.29 -17.25
N HIS A 58 -17.94 -1.45 -16.66
CA HIS A 58 -18.94 -2.21 -15.90
C HIS A 58 -19.43 -1.42 -14.69
N THR A 59 -18.51 -0.84 -13.90
CA THR A 59 -18.84 -0.05 -12.70
C THR A 59 -19.68 1.19 -13.04
N LEU A 60 -19.33 1.91 -14.11
CA LEU A 60 -20.11 3.07 -14.54
C LEU A 60 -21.48 2.66 -15.10
N ALA A 61 -21.58 1.51 -15.78
CA ALA A 61 -22.86 0.98 -16.27
C ALA A 61 -23.77 0.59 -15.09
N LEU A 62 -23.23 -0.05 -14.02
CA LEU A 62 -23.95 -0.33 -12.79
C LEU A 62 -24.50 0.98 -12.19
N CYS A 63 -23.65 1.95 -11.93
CA CYS A 63 -24.05 3.24 -11.36
C CYS A 63 -25.15 3.92 -12.19
N LYS A 64 -25.02 3.90 -13.53
CA LYS A 64 -26.03 4.44 -14.44
C LYS A 64 -27.37 3.69 -14.33
N SER A 65 -27.35 2.37 -14.19
CA SER A 65 -28.56 1.55 -14.04
C SER A 65 -29.29 1.86 -12.73
N LEU A 66 -28.53 2.27 -11.70
CA LEU A 66 -29.03 2.69 -10.38
C LEU A 66 -29.51 4.16 -10.36
N GLY A 67 -29.43 4.87 -11.49
CA GLY A 67 -29.94 6.25 -11.65
C GLY A 67 -28.93 7.35 -11.36
N PHE A 68 -27.63 7.05 -11.28
CA PHE A 68 -26.61 8.06 -11.08
C PHE A 68 -26.18 8.70 -12.41
N ASP A 69 -25.80 9.96 -12.39
CA ASP A 69 -25.12 10.60 -13.49
C ASP A 69 -23.69 10.10 -13.59
N THR A 70 -23.25 9.68 -14.77
CA THR A 70 -21.92 9.05 -14.93
C THR A 70 -21.07 9.81 -15.96
N TYR A 71 -19.77 9.82 -15.70
CA TYR A 71 -18.75 10.33 -16.61
C TYR A 71 -17.60 9.35 -16.73
N LYS A 72 -17.03 9.23 -17.92
CA LYS A 72 -15.80 8.50 -18.17
C LYS A 72 -14.80 9.42 -18.86
N ASP A 73 -13.58 9.46 -18.36
CA ASP A 73 -12.49 10.17 -19.02
C ASP A 73 -12.26 9.61 -20.43
N PRO A 74 -12.12 10.46 -21.46
CA PRO A 74 -11.91 10.01 -22.83
C PRO A 74 -10.67 9.13 -23.06
N GLN A 75 -9.68 9.21 -22.15
CA GLN A 75 -8.47 8.39 -22.17
C GLN A 75 -8.56 7.18 -21.24
N ASN A 76 -9.72 6.92 -20.65
CA ASN A 76 -9.99 5.82 -19.69
C ASN A 76 -9.15 5.88 -18.40
N ARG A 77 -8.64 7.04 -18.02
CA ARG A 77 -7.79 7.19 -16.83
C ARG A 77 -8.57 7.06 -15.53
N PHE A 78 -9.84 7.48 -15.54
CA PHE A 78 -10.77 7.44 -14.43
C PHE A 78 -12.20 7.60 -14.92
N GLY A 79 -13.14 7.40 -14.01
CA GLY A 79 -14.54 7.78 -14.19
C GLY A 79 -15.14 8.22 -12.87
N TRP A 80 -16.37 8.72 -12.91
CA TRP A 80 -17.14 8.94 -11.69
C TRP A 80 -18.63 8.74 -11.91
N ALA A 81 -19.32 8.46 -10.79
CA ALA A 81 -20.77 8.52 -10.67
C ALA A 81 -21.15 9.62 -9.68
N GLU A 82 -22.24 10.36 -9.93
CA GLU A 82 -22.63 11.51 -9.12
C GLU A 82 -24.12 11.57 -8.91
N VAL A 83 -24.52 12.01 -7.72
CA VAL A 83 -25.89 12.38 -7.36
C VAL A 83 -25.93 13.77 -6.73
N GLY A 84 -27.10 14.36 -6.64
CA GLY A 84 -27.25 15.70 -6.06
C GLY A 84 -26.89 16.83 -7.04
N LYS A 85 -26.97 18.06 -6.55
CA LYS A 85 -26.71 19.28 -7.35
C LYS A 85 -26.08 20.35 -6.45
N GLY A 86 -25.46 21.35 -7.08
CA GLY A 86 -24.90 22.48 -6.35
C GLY A 86 -23.43 22.74 -6.70
N LYS A 87 -22.83 23.68 -5.99
CA LYS A 87 -21.42 24.06 -6.21
C LYS A 87 -20.46 23.21 -5.37
N LYS A 88 -20.88 22.85 -4.17
CA LYS A 88 -20.11 22.05 -3.23
C LYS A 88 -20.02 20.60 -3.69
N LEU A 89 -18.89 19.96 -3.39
CA LEU A 89 -18.58 18.61 -3.83
C LEU A 89 -18.00 17.78 -2.67
N LEU A 90 -18.69 16.68 -2.34
CA LEU A 90 -18.17 15.59 -1.55
C LEU A 90 -17.73 14.47 -2.50
N THR A 91 -16.52 13.95 -2.35
CA THR A 91 -16.04 12.86 -3.20
C THR A 91 -15.55 11.67 -2.37
N ILE A 92 -15.96 10.48 -2.76
CA ILE A 92 -15.42 9.21 -2.26
C ILE A 92 -14.47 8.67 -3.34
N PHE A 93 -13.21 8.47 -2.98
CA PHE A 93 -12.18 8.00 -3.92
C PHE A 93 -11.97 6.50 -3.77
N ILE A 94 -12.18 5.77 -4.85
CA ILE A 94 -12.09 4.31 -4.94
C ILE A 94 -11.24 3.97 -6.15
N HIS A 95 -10.45 2.91 -6.07
CA HIS A 95 -9.76 2.35 -7.23
C HIS A 95 -10.38 1.01 -7.67
N LEU A 96 -10.16 0.67 -8.94
CA LEU A 96 -10.67 -0.56 -9.55
C LEU A 96 -9.53 -1.46 -10.05
N ASP A 97 -8.31 -0.94 -10.06
CA ASP A 97 -7.11 -1.75 -10.31
C ASP A 97 -6.80 -2.64 -9.12
N ILE A 98 -6.04 -3.69 -9.38
CA ILE A 98 -5.64 -4.71 -8.40
C ILE A 98 -4.17 -5.06 -8.61
N VAL A 99 -3.50 -5.51 -7.54
CA VAL A 99 -2.15 -6.07 -7.62
C VAL A 99 -2.14 -7.46 -8.27
N PRO A 100 -0.98 -7.93 -8.76
CA PRO A 100 -0.79 -9.31 -9.18
C PRO A 100 -1.20 -10.30 -8.09
N VAL A 101 -1.75 -11.44 -8.50
CA VAL A 101 -2.28 -12.42 -7.54
C VAL A 101 -1.21 -13.09 -6.68
N GLY A 102 0.02 -13.26 -7.20
CA GLY A 102 1.07 -14.00 -6.51
C GLY A 102 0.80 -15.51 -6.43
N ASP A 103 1.62 -16.19 -5.67
CA ASP A 103 1.50 -17.64 -5.42
C ASP A 103 0.78 -17.93 -4.11
N GLY A 104 0.33 -19.17 -3.92
CA GLY A 104 -0.22 -19.65 -2.64
C GLY A 104 -1.74 -19.61 -2.54
N TRP A 105 -2.47 -19.23 -3.58
CA TRP A 105 -3.92 -19.28 -3.61
C TRP A 105 -4.43 -20.72 -3.53
N THR A 106 -5.42 -20.96 -2.66
CA THR A 106 -6.13 -22.23 -2.57
C THR A 106 -7.44 -22.22 -3.37
N LYS A 107 -7.89 -21.01 -3.77
CA LYS A 107 -9.10 -20.75 -4.57
C LYS A 107 -8.71 -19.96 -5.82
N ASP A 108 -9.56 -19.97 -6.84
CA ASP A 108 -9.33 -19.14 -8.03
C ASP A 108 -9.51 -17.65 -7.64
N PRO A 109 -8.50 -16.79 -7.85
CA PRO A 109 -8.56 -15.39 -7.46
C PRO A 109 -9.58 -14.57 -8.27
N PHE A 110 -10.00 -15.04 -9.45
CA PHE A 110 -10.94 -14.36 -10.35
C PHE A 110 -12.27 -15.08 -10.52
N GLU A 111 -12.44 -16.24 -9.90
CA GLU A 111 -13.73 -16.93 -9.80
C GLU A 111 -14.21 -16.89 -8.35
N MET A 112 -14.83 -15.76 -7.96
CA MET A 112 -15.22 -15.52 -6.58
C MET A 112 -16.00 -16.69 -5.99
N SER A 113 -15.44 -17.34 -4.98
CA SER A 113 -16.10 -18.41 -4.24
C SER A 113 -16.71 -17.90 -2.94
N GLN A 114 -17.84 -18.50 -2.54
CA GLN A 114 -18.49 -18.18 -1.28
C GLN A 114 -18.50 -19.39 -0.35
N GLU A 115 -17.98 -19.23 0.87
CA GLU A 115 -18.00 -20.26 1.89
C GLU A 115 -18.62 -19.69 3.18
N GLY A 116 -19.89 -20.01 3.41
CA GLY A 116 -20.64 -19.41 4.52
C GLY A 116 -20.77 -17.90 4.35
N ASP A 117 -20.18 -17.14 5.27
CA ASP A 117 -20.18 -15.67 5.25
C ASP A 117 -19.00 -15.09 4.44
N PHE A 118 -18.04 -15.89 4.03
CA PHE A 118 -16.83 -15.43 3.36
C PHE A 118 -16.97 -15.41 1.84
N LEU A 119 -16.51 -14.33 1.21
CA LEU A 119 -16.35 -14.16 -0.24
C LEU A 119 -14.86 -14.09 -0.55
N TYR A 120 -14.33 -15.09 -1.22
CA TYR A 120 -12.91 -15.18 -1.61
C TYR A 120 -12.70 -14.69 -3.03
N GLY A 121 -11.70 -13.85 -3.24
CA GLY A 121 -11.28 -13.37 -4.55
C GLY A 121 -10.41 -12.12 -4.47
N ARG A 122 -9.51 -11.92 -5.44
CA ARG A 122 -8.66 -10.73 -5.52
C ARG A 122 -9.51 -9.48 -5.77
N GLY A 123 -9.32 -8.45 -4.94
CA GLY A 123 -10.06 -7.19 -4.98
C GLY A 123 -11.33 -7.19 -4.13
N THR A 124 -11.63 -8.27 -3.41
CA THR A 124 -12.82 -8.31 -2.54
C THR A 124 -12.74 -7.29 -1.40
N ILE A 125 -11.56 -7.11 -0.80
CA ILE A 125 -11.31 -6.08 0.22
C ILE A 125 -10.67 -4.83 -0.38
N ASP A 126 -9.82 -5.00 -1.40
CA ASP A 126 -8.99 -3.97 -1.97
C ASP A 126 -9.13 -3.88 -3.51
N ASN A 127 -10.03 -3.04 -4.07
CA ASN A 127 -10.95 -2.11 -3.41
C ASN A 127 -12.38 -2.25 -3.98
N LYS A 128 -12.67 -3.40 -4.70
CA LYS A 128 -13.95 -3.64 -5.41
C LYS A 128 -15.14 -3.86 -4.45
N GLY A 129 -14.91 -4.48 -3.28
CA GLY A 129 -15.93 -4.61 -2.25
C GLY A 129 -16.35 -3.26 -1.67
N PRO A 130 -15.42 -2.41 -1.19
CA PRO A 130 -15.69 -1.04 -0.80
C PRO A 130 -16.34 -0.20 -1.89
N ALA A 131 -16.01 -0.44 -3.19
CA ALA A 131 -16.68 0.21 -4.32
C ALA A 131 -18.18 -0.10 -4.34
N VAL A 132 -18.55 -1.38 -4.30
CA VAL A 132 -19.95 -1.83 -4.29
C VAL A 132 -20.66 -1.32 -3.03
N SER A 133 -20.03 -1.44 -1.86
CA SER A 133 -20.55 -0.93 -0.60
C SER A 133 -20.91 0.57 -0.68
N THR A 134 -20.01 1.39 -1.23
CA THR A 134 -20.23 2.84 -1.39
C THR A 134 -21.36 3.15 -2.38
N ILE A 135 -21.41 2.43 -3.50
CA ILE A 135 -22.49 2.58 -4.49
C ILE A 135 -23.85 2.32 -3.85
N TYR A 136 -24.00 1.21 -3.13
CA TYR A 136 -25.27 0.84 -2.51
C TYR A 136 -25.61 1.67 -1.25
N ALA A 137 -24.62 2.24 -0.57
CA ALA A 137 -24.87 3.23 0.48
C ALA A 137 -25.56 4.48 -0.08
N ILE A 138 -25.07 5.03 -1.20
CA ILE A 138 -25.70 6.18 -1.87
C ILE A 138 -27.07 5.77 -2.44
N LYS A 139 -27.16 4.60 -3.09
CA LYS A 139 -28.42 4.09 -3.66
C LYS A 139 -29.52 3.99 -2.60
N SER A 140 -29.19 3.40 -1.46
CA SER A 140 -30.14 3.24 -0.34
C SER A 140 -30.64 4.58 0.17
N CYS A 141 -29.77 5.59 0.28
CA CYS A 141 -30.18 6.94 0.64
C CYS A 141 -31.10 7.56 -0.42
N CYS A 142 -30.79 7.39 -1.71
CA CYS A 142 -31.63 7.89 -2.82
C CYS A 142 -33.03 7.25 -2.81
N ASP A 143 -33.16 5.96 -2.51
CA ASP A 143 -34.44 5.25 -2.42
C ASP A 143 -35.33 5.80 -1.32
N TYR A 144 -34.75 6.32 -0.27
CA TYR A 144 -35.46 7.01 0.82
C TYR A 144 -35.74 8.48 0.51
N GLY A 145 -35.44 8.93 -0.72
CA GLY A 145 -35.75 10.28 -1.18
C GLY A 145 -34.87 11.37 -0.56
N VAL A 146 -33.60 11.00 -0.22
CA VAL A 146 -32.63 11.99 0.29
C VAL A 146 -32.41 13.08 -0.75
N GLU A 147 -32.69 14.32 -0.37
CA GLU A 147 -32.35 15.50 -1.16
C GLU A 147 -30.93 15.96 -0.80
N TRP A 148 -29.99 15.73 -1.70
CA TRP A 148 -28.60 16.07 -1.50
C TRP A 148 -28.37 17.58 -1.57
N PRO A 149 -27.87 18.25 -0.51
CA PRO A 149 -27.59 19.69 -0.53
C PRO A 149 -26.33 20.06 -1.33
N CYS A 150 -25.55 19.05 -1.72
CA CYS A 150 -24.32 19.17 -2.50
C CYS A 150 -24.26 18.08 -3.57
N ARG A 151 -23.25 18.11 -4.41
CA ARG A 151 -22.92 16.97 -5.28
C ARG A 151 -22.17 15.93 -4.45
N VAL A 152 -22.61 14.68 -4.55
CA VAL A 152 -21.94 13.52 -3.95
C VAL A 152 -21.43 12.65 -5.08
N ARG A 153 -20.12 12.50 -5.16
CA ARG A 153 -19.41 11.82 -6.24
C ARG A 153 -18.67 10.60 -5.72
N ILE A 154 -18.75 9.49 -6.44
CA ILE A 154 -17.81 8.38 -6.32
C ILE A 154 -16.86 8.51 -7.49
N TYR A 155 -15.58 8.69 -7.20
CA TYR A 155 -14.49 8.61 -8.16
C TYR A 155 -14.04 7.16 -8.28
N PHE A 156 -13.83 6.68 -9.49
CA PHE A 156 -13.29 5.36 -9.81
C PHE A 156 -11.97 5.50 -10.54
N GLY A 157 -10.90 5.18 -9.85
CA GLY A 157 -9.54 5.21 -10.38
C GLY A 157 -9.12 3.90 -11.01
N THR A 158 -7.99 3.95 -11.70
CA THR A 158 -7.45 2.83 -12.50
C THR A 158 -5.95 2.63 -12.32
N ASN A 159 -5.32 3.32 -11.36
CA ASN A 159 -3.87 3.28 -11.16
C ASN A 159 -3.45 3.62 -9.72
N GLU A 160 -4.22 3.19 -8.70
CA GLU A 160 -3.85 3.40 -7.31
C GLU A 160 -2.57 2.63 -6.98
N GLU A 161 -2.56 1.35 -7.28
CA GLU A 161 -1.54 0.36 -6.95
C GLU A 161 -0.15 0.63 -7.58
N LEU A 162 -0.10 1.48 -8.58
CA LEU A 162 1.14 1.83 -9.29
C LEU A 162 1.45 3.33 -9.26
N GLY A 163 1.05 4.02 -8.17
CA GLY A 163 1.48 5.38 -7.86
C GLY A 163 0.47 6.48 -8.10
N SER A 164 -0.82 6.14 -8.20
CA SER A 164 -1.94 7.10 -8.11
C SER A 164 -1.88 8.25 -9.11
N THR A 165 -1.35 8.01 -10.32
CA THR A 165 -1.21 9.06 -11.34
C THR A 165 -2.55 9.54 -11.90
N ASP A 166 -3.55 8.68 -11.89
CA ASP A 166 -4.92 8.94 -12.31
C ASP A 166 -5.61 9.98 -11.42
N VAL A 167 -5.55 9.84 -10.10
CA VAL A 167 -6.14 10.80 -9.16
C VAL A 167 -5.37 12.13 -9.17
N GLN A 168 -4.05 12.11 -9.35
CA GLN A 168 -3.26 13.33 -9.50
C GLN A 168 -3.70 14.12 -10.75
N LEU A 169 -3.95 13.41 -11.86
CA LEU A 169 -4.49 14.00 -13.08
C LEU A 169 -5.90 14.54 -12.87
N TYR A 170 -6.76 13.76 -12.21
CA TYR A 170 -8.11 14.20 -11.88
C TYR A 170 -8.12 15.50 -11.07
N ILE A 171 -7.34 15.58 -9.98
CA ILE A 171 -7.24 16.80 -9.16
C ILE A 171 -6.73 17.99 -9.94
N ARG A 172 -5.72 17.79 -10.78
CA ARG A 172 -5.17 18.86 -11.64
C ARG A 172 -6.20 19.39 -12.66
N GLU A 173 -7.02 18.51 -13.23
CA GLU A 173 -7.97 18.86 -14.30
C GLU A 173 -9.32 19.33 -13.76
N ASN A 174 -9.76 18.83 -12.61
CA ASN A 174 -11.11 19.08 -12.06
C ASN A 174 -11.10 19.89 -10.75
N GLY A 175 -9.94 20.09 -10.13
CA GLY A 175 -9.80 20.69 -8.80
C GLY A 175 -10.09 19.71 -7.67
N ALA A 176 -9.73 20.12 -6.45
CA ALA A 176 -10.00 19.35 -5.24
C ALA A 176 -11.49 19.45 -4.84
N PRO A 177 -12.09 18.39 -4.28
CA PRO A 177 -13.41 18.49 -3.65
C PRO A 177 -13.36 19.34 -2.37
N ASP A 178 -14.52 19.78 -1.88
CA ASP A 178 -14.61 20.47 -0.60
C ASP A 178 -14.29 19.50 0.55
N PHE A 179 -14.79 18.26 0.48
CA PHE A 179 -14.49 17.16 1.39
C PHE A 179 -14.35 15.85 0.64
N ALA A 180 -13.52 14.96 1.17
CA ALA A 180 -13.35 13.64 0.59
C ALA A 180 -12.99 12.59 1.64
N TRP A 181 -13.32 11.33 1.33
CA TRP A 181 -12.72 10.20 2.02
C TRP A 181 -12.34 9.08 1.04
N VAL A 182 -11.48 8.19 1.54
CA VAL A 182 -10.94 7.05 0.78
C VAL A 182 -11.23 5.78 1.60
N PRO A 183 -12.11 4.88 1.14
CA PRO A 183 -12.40 3.63 1.82
C PRO A 183 -11.37 2.55 1.48
N ASP A 184 -10.12 2.79 1.85
CA ASP A 184 -8.95 2.01 1.46
C ASP A 184 -7.90 2.01 2.58
N SER A 185 -8.35 1.77 3.81
CA SER A 185 -7.53 1.82 5.02
C SER A 185 -8.21 1.10 6.17
N GLN A 186 -7.67 1.23 7.36
CA GLN A 186 -8.28 0.68 8.56
C GLN A 186 -9.32 1.63 9.17
N PHE A 187 -10.44 1.06 9.68
CA PHE A 187 -11.33 1.78 10.58
C PHE A 187 -10.68 2.04 11.96
N PRO A 188 -11.14 3.09 12.71
CA PRO A 188 -12.26 3.98 12.42
C PRO A 188 -11.99 5.01 11.32
N LEU A 189 -10.84 5.59 11.23
CA LEU A 189 -10.27 6.46 10.18
C LEU A 189 -8.82 6.82 10.52
N SER A 190 -8.12 7.34 9.53
CA SER A 190 -6.76 7.86 9.72
C SER A 190 -6.73 9.38 9.55
N TYR A 191 -6.10 10.07 10.51
CA TYR A 191 -5.93 11.53 10.44
C TYR A 191 -4.58 11.93 9.86
N SER A 192 -3.70 10.97 9.63
CA SER A 192 -2.38 11.19 9.05
C SER A 192 -1.95 9.99 8.24
N GLU A 193 -1.24 10.24 7.16
CA GLU A 193 -0.44 9.26 6.45
C GLU A 193 1.03 9.62 6.49
N LEU A 194 1.89 8.61 6.50
CA LEU A 194 3.34 8.80 6.60
C LEU A 194 3.92 9.36 5.29
N ASN A 195 4.99 10.13 5.41
CA ASN A 195 5.90 10.32 4.28
C ASN A 195 6.55 9.00 3.91
N GLY A 196 6.74 8.76 2.62
CA GLY A 196 7.54 7.68 2.09
C GLY A 196 8.70 8.23 1.26
N THR A 197 9.88 7.63 1.37
CA THR A 197 10.96 7.88 0.44
C THR A 197 11.73 6.60 0.16
N ASP A 198 11.87 6.28 -1.12
CA ASP A 198 12.69 5.17 -1.57
C ASP A 198 13.94 5.71 -2.23
N PHE A 199 15.05 5.16 -1.86
CA PHE A 199 16.33 5.50 -2.47
C PHE A 199 17.22 4.27 -2.63
N GLU A 200 18.15 4.38 -3.55
CA GLU A 200 19.17 3.38 -3.79
C GLU A 200 20.51 3.89 -3.30
N LEU A 201 21.19 3.09 -2.48
CA LEU A 201 22.61 3.26 -2.20
C LEU A 201 23.40 2.48 -3.22
N ARG A 202 24.24 3.17 -4.01
CA ARG A 202 24.94 2.55 -5.14
C ARG A 202 26.43 2.84 -5.08
N LYS A 203 27.24 1.79 -5.27
CA LYS A 203 28.67 1.90 -5.51
C LYS A 203 28.97 1.49 -6.94
N LEU A 204 29.47 2.44 -7.72
CA LEU A 204 29.85 2.21 -9.12
C LEU A 204 31.26 1.62 -9.22
N TYR A 205 31.36 0.49 -9.88
CA TYR A 205 32.62 -0.17 -10.26
C TYR A 205 32.33 -1.17 -11.38
N LEU A 206 33.38 -1.68 -12.02
CA LEU A 206 33.24 -2.78 -12.99
C LEU A 206 33.51 -4.11 -12.25
N PRO A 207 32.49 -4.98 -12.05
CA PRO A 207 32.66 -6.23 -11.30
C PRO A 207 33.82 -7.11 -11.83
N ASP A 208 34.00 -7.16 -13.16
CA ASP A 208 35.10 -7.93 -13.77
C ASP A 208 36.49 -7.36 -13.46
N SER A 209 36.60 -6.08 -13.06
CA SER A 209 37.89 -5.44 -12.73
C SER A 209 38.33 -5.70 -11.28
N ILE A 210 37.50 -6.28 -10.46
CA ILE A 210 37.78 -6.55 -9.04
C ILE A 210 38.90 -7.62 -8.96
N VAL A 211 39.96 -7.28 -8.21
CA VAL A 211 41.05 -8.20 -7.89
C VAL A 211 40.94 -8.59 -6.44
N SER A 212 40.33 -9.75 -6.19
CA SER A 212 40.18 -10.34 -4.85
C SER A 212 40.18 -11.86 -4.96
N ASP A 213 40.52 -12.54 -3.84
CA ASP A 213 40.45 -14.00 -3.75
C ASP A 213 38.98 -14.50 -3.64
N LEU A 214 38.06 -13.62 -3.25
CA LEU A 214 36.62 -13.85 -3.27
C LEU A 214 35.96 -12.76 -4.10
N LYS A 215 35.07 -13.14 -5.00
CA LYS A 215 34.28 -12.20 -5.81
C LYS A 215 32.80 -12.49 -5.70
N LEU A 216 32.00 -11.47 -5.47
CA LEU A 216 30.55 -11.55 -5.62
C LEU A 216 30.22 -11.56 -7.11
N VAL A 217 29.55 -12.62 -7.59
CA VAL A 217 29.27 -12.81 -9.02
C VAL A 217 27.80 -12.85 -9.37
N ASN A 218 26.94 -13.13 -8.39
CA ASN A 218 25.48 -13.06 -8.56
C ASN A 218 24.79 -12.74 -7.25
N VAL A 219 23.66 -12.06 -7.34
CA VAL A 219 22.71 -11.83 -6.24
C VAL A 219 21.30 -11.96 -6.79
N GLU A 220 20.46 -12.69 -6.10
CA GLU A 220 19.03 -12.84 -6.38
C GLU A 220 18.25 -12.70 -5.08
N HIS A 221 17.07 -12.13 -5.14
CA HIS A 221 16.20 -11.97 -3.98
C HIS A 221 14.74 -11.99 -4.42
N GLU A 222 13.87 -12.25 -3.48
CA GLU A 222 12.44 -12.07 -3.69
C GLU A 222 12.14 -10.58 -3.91
N HIS A 223 11.35 -10.30 -4.93
CA HIS A 223 10.95 -8.93 -5.21
C HIS A 223 9.58 -8.67 -4.61
N HIS A 224 9.55 -7.93 -3.51
CA HIS A 224 8.33 -7.35 -2.96
C HIS A 224 8.38 -5.83 -3.12
N ALA A 225 7.42 -5.26 -3.81
CA ALA A 225 7.21 -3.83 -3.76
C ALA A 225 6.80 -3.46 -2.32
N ASN A 226 7.55 -2.56 -1.69
CA ASN A 226 7.33 -2.07 -0.33
C ASN A 226 7.39 -3.14 0.78
N GLY A 227 8.11 -4.24 0.56
CA GLY A 227 8.19 -5.35 1.50
C GLY A 227 9.61 -5.76 1.87
N ILE A 228 9.70 -6.66 2.83
CA ILE A 228 10.94 -7.32 3.24
C ILE A 228 11.01 -8.69 2.58
N ALA A 229 12.08 -8.96 1.83
CA ALA A 229 12.28 -10.23 1.14
C ALA A 229 12.41 -11.40 2.12
N SER A 230 11.67 -12.49 1.87
CA SER A 230 11.74 -13.71 2.67
C SER A 230 12.86 -14.65 2.21
N TRP A 231 13.43 -14.44 1.04
CA TRP A 231 14.63 -15.14 0.59
C TRP A 231 15.56 -14.23 -0.20
N ALA A 232 16.86 -14.52 -0.08
CA ALA A 232 17.91 -13.91 -0.87
C ALA A 232 19.05 -14.90 -1.07
N ASN A 233 19.64 -14.91 -2.29
CA ASN A 233 20.72 -15.78 -2.68
C ASN A 233 21.90 -14.97 -3.19
N ALA A 234 23.11 -15.48 -2.98
CA ALA A 234 24.30 -14.93 -3.63
C ALA A 234 25.25 -16.04 -4.06
N VAL A 235 26.05 -15.73 -5.08
CA VAL A 235 27.16 -16.59 -5.50
C VAL A 235 28.46 -15.82 -5.32
N VAL A 236 29.38 -16.43 -4.56
CA VAL A 236 30.74 -15.92 -4.34
C VAL A 236 31.72 -16.88 -5.01
N GLU A 237 32.50 -16.41 -5.98
CA GLU A 237 33.57 -17.17 -6.62
C GLU A 237 34.87 -17.01 -5.83
N ALA A 238 35.49 -18.12 -5.44
CA ALA A 238 36.78 -18.16 -4.75
C ALA A 238 37.94 -18.45 -5.71
N SER A 239 39.12 -17.95 -5.42
CA SER A 239 40.34 -18.21 -6.21
C SER A 239 40.73 -19.69 -6.20
N THR A 240 40.35 -20.44 -5.14
CA THR A 240 40.63 -21.88 -4.99
C THR A 240 39.41 -22.61 -4.39
N GLU A 241 39.30 -23.92 -4.68
CA GLU A 241 38.25 -24.78 -4.04
C GLU A 241 38.41 -24.86 -2.53
N ALA A 242 39.62 -24.84 -2.00
CA ALA A 242 39.87 -24.84 -0.56
C ALA A 242 39.30 -23.59 0.11
N LEU A 243 39.48 -22.43 -0.52
CA LEU A 243 38.89 -21.17 -0.03
C LEU A 243 37.36 -21.18 -0.14
N ALA A 244 36.80 -21.78 -1.20
CA ALA A 244 35.36 -21.94 -1.31
C ALA A 244 34.76 -22.77 -0.16
N LEU A 245 35.38 -23.91 0.16
CA LEU A 245 34.98 -24.76 1.29
C LEU A 245 35.07 -24.00 2.61
N GLN A 246 36.17 -23.28 2.87
CA GLN A 246 36.34 -22.48 4.07
C GLN A 246 35.29 -21.37 4.18
N THR A 247 34.94 -20.72 3.07
CA THR A 247 33.93 -19.66 3.03
C THR A 247 32.54 -20.21 3.30
N ALA A 248 32.21 -21.38 2.75
CA ALA A 248 30.94 -22.06 3.04
C ALA A 248 30.81 -22.50 4.51
N GLU A 249 31.88 -23.06 5.09
CA GLU A 249 31.91 -23.39 6.53
C GLU A 249 31.72 -22.14 7.38
N LYS A 250 32.38 -21.04 7.04
CA LYS A 250 32.21 -19.74 7.72
C LYS A 250 30.76 -19.25 7.63
N ALA A 251 30.08 -19.35 6.46
CA ALA A 251 28.71 -18.94 6.30
C ALA A 251 27.76 -19.78 7.17
N ASN A 252 27.89 -21.11 7.13
CA ASN A 252 27.07 -22.01 7.92
C ASN A 252 27.29 -21.84 9.45
N HIS A 253 28.50 -21.47 9.85
CA HIS A 253 28.81 -21.14 11.23
C HIS A 253 28.19 -19.81 11.65
N PHE A 254 28.35 -18.78 10.81
CA PHE A 254 27.80 -17.44 11.02
C PHE A 254 26.27 -17.48 11.20
N GLY A 255 25.55 -18.20 10.32
CA GLY A 255 24.10 -18.35 10.44
C GLY A 255 23.70 -18.92 11.80
N LYS A 256 24.37 -19.99 12.26
CA LYS A 256 24.10 -20.61 13.57
C LYS A 256 24.43 -19.70 14.74
N GLU A 257 25.58 -19.01 14.68
CA GLU A 257 26.05 -18.13 15.77
C GLU A 257 25.12 -16.93 15.96
N HIS A 258 24.58 -16.37 14.85
CA HIS A 258 23.72 -15.17 14.88
C HIS A 258 22.22 -15.50 14.85
N GLY A 259 21.84 -16.78 14.84
CA GLY A 259 20.43 -17.19 14.76
C GLY A 259 19.76 -16.79 13.44
N MET A 260 20.55 -16.71 12.36
CA MET A 260 20.09 -16.40 11.02
C MET A 260 19.90 -17.67 10.20
N ASP A 261 18.87 -17.74 9.39
CA ASP A 261 18.65 -18.85 8.45
C ASP A 261 19.48 -18.59 7.18
N LEU A 262 20.79 -18.78 7.32
CA LEU A 262 21.80 -18.65 6.27
C LEU A 262 22.54 -19.96 6.11
N THR A 263 22.54 -20.50 4.90
CA THR A 263 23.25 -21.74 4.54
C THR A 263 24.14 -21.53 3.32
N ALA A 264 25.14 -22.38 3.17
CA ALA A 264 26.05 -22.34 2.04
C ALA A 264 26.40 -23.74 1.53
N THR A 265 26.44 -23.87 0.21
CA THR A 265 26.91 -25.04 -0.52
C THR A 265 28.03 -24.67 -1.47
N VAL A 266 28.86 -25.66 -1.89
CA VAL A 266 30.01 -25.43 -2.76
C VAL A 266 29.86 -26.24 -4.04
N GLU A 267 30.10 -25.58 -5.16
CA GLU A 267 30.21 -26.20 -6.48
C GLU A 267 31.52 -25.72 -7.17
N GLY A 268 32.55 -26.56 -7.10
CA GLY A 268 33.90 -26.19 -7.54
C GLY A 268 34.44 -25.00 -6.74
N LYS A 269 34.64 -23.87 -7.40
CA LYS A 269 35.10 -22.63 -6.76
C LYS A 269 33.94 -21.70 -6.35
N CYS A 270 32.71 -22.02 -6.70
CA CYS A 270 31.55 -21.21 -6.39
C CYS A 270 30.94 -21.61 -5.04
N VAL A 271 30.72 -20.62 -4.17
CA VAL A 271 29.97 -20.73 -2.94
C VAL A 271 28.58 -20.17 -3.20
N LYS A 272 27.56 -21.02 -3.11
CA LYS A 272 26.16 -20.62 -3.19
C LYS A 272 25.66 -20.36 -1.78
N LEU A 273 25.26 -19.15 -1.52
CA LEU A 273 24.70 -18.68 -0.26
C LEU A 273 23.17 -18.59 -0.42
N GLU A 274 22.44 -19.14 0.55
CA GLU A 274 20.99 -19.10 0.58
C GLU A 274 20.57 -18.55 1.95
N SER A 275 19.77 -17.50 1.94
CA SER A 275 19.24 -16.85 3.13
C SER A 275 17.72 -16.89 3.09
N HIS A 276 17.12 -17.33 4.21
CA HIS A 276 15.67 -17.34 4.39
C HIS A 276 15.27 -16.47 5.56
N GLY A 277 14.17 -15.77 5.41
CA GLY A 277 13.62 -14.84 6.37
C GLY A 277 12.12 -15.03 6.55
N LYS A 278 11.44 -13.95 6.85
CA LYS A 278 10.00 -13.90 6.98
C LYS A 278 9.51 -12.58 6.37
N VAL A 279 8.54 -12.66 5.48
CA VAL A 279 7.90 -11.47 4.89
C VAL A 279 7.29 -10.61 5.99
N ALA A 280 7.49 -9.29 5.88
CA ALA A 280 6.66 -8.29 6.52
C ALA A 280 5.76 -7.70 5.44
N TYR A 281 4.47 -8.03 5.49
CA TYR A 281 3.53 -7.57 4.45
C TYR A 281 3.14 -6.11 4.61
N HIS A 282 3.22 -5.58 5.85
CA HIS A 282 2.98 -4.17 6.11
C HIS A 282 4.31 -3.43 6.08
N TRP A 283 4.51 -2.63 5.05
CA TRP A 283 5.72 -1.84 4.87
C TRP A 283 5.98 -0.82 5.98
N ASN A 284 4.94 -0.45 6.74
CA ASN A 284 5.04 0.37 7.95
C ASN A 284 5.36 -0.42 9.23
N GLU A 285 5.48 -1.75 9.13
CA GLU A 285 5.83 -2.65 10.25
C GLU A 285 6.97 -3.61 9.91
N PRO A 286 8.10 -3.12 9.38
CA PRO A 286 9.21 -3.97 8.90
C PRO A 286 9.79 -4.88 10.00
N TRP A 287 9.62 -4.52 11.25
CA TRP A 287 10.07 -5.33 12.41
C TRP A 287 9.26 -6.62 12.61
N THR A 288 8.14 -6.81 11.95
CA THR A 288 7.35 -8.05 12.00
C THR A 288 7.91 -9.15 11.10
N GLY A 289 8.80 -8.78 10.18
CA GLY A 289 9.52 -9.66 9.26
C GLY A 289 10.92 -10.00 9.72
N ILE A 290 11.60 -10.80 8.91
CA ILE A 290 13.03 -11.11 9.00
C ILE A 290 13.63 -10.93 7.61
N ASN A 291 14.49 -9.94 7.46
CA ASN A 291 15.04 -9.55 6.16
C ASN A 291 16.15 -10.49 5.69
N ALA A 292 15.85 -11.37 4.74
CA ALA A 292 16.81 -12.31 4.18
C ALA A 292 17.98 -11.60 3.45
N THR A 293 17.71 -10.50 2.76
CA THR A 293 18.73 -9.69 2.09
C THR A 293 19.74 -9.13 3.10
N MET A 294 19.26 -8.68 4.27
CA MET A 294 20.14 -8.15 5.30
C MET A 294 20.91 -9.22 6.05
N GLN A 295 20.34 -10.41 6.30
CA GLN A 295 21.10 -11.56 6.83
C GLN A 295 22.28 -11.88 5.90
N LEU A 296 22.02 -11.92 4.58
CA LEU A 296 23.04 -12.15 3.57
C LEU A 296 24.10 -11.04 3.57
N ALA A 297 23.70 -9.77 3.57
CA ALA A 297 24.60 -8.62 3.60
C ALA A 297 25.51 -8.62 4.86
N CYS A 298 24.95 -8.93 6.04
CA CYS A 298 25.72 -9.04 7.28
C CYS A 298 26.79 -10.15 7.21
N PHE A 299 26.51 -11.26 6.55
CA PHE A 299 27.53 -12.28 6.33
C PHE A 299 28.57 -11.82 5.32
N LEU A 300 28.18 -11.25 4.19
CA LEU A 300 29.08 -10.75 3.15
C LEU A 300 30.06 -9.69 3.70
N ASP A 301 29.65 -8.87 4.68
CA ASP A 301 30.51 -7.92 5.38
C ASP A 301 31.68 -8.58 6.13
N THR A 302 31.60 -9.88 6.40
CA THR A 302 32.69 -10.63 7.02
C THR A 302 33.73 -11.15 6.04
N LEU A 303 33.51 -10.95 4.73
CA LEU A 303 34.38 -11.39 3.64
C LEU A 303 35.21 -10.21 3.10
N SER A 304 36.20 -10.53 2.25
CA SER A 304 36.92 -9.55 1.45
C SER A 304 36.60 -9.79 -0.01
N LEU A 305 35.66 -9.04 -0.54
CA LEU A 305 35.13 -9.17 -1.91
C LEU A 305 35.74 -8.16 -2.90
N GLY A 306 36.57 -7.25 -2.36
CA GLY A 306 37.19 -6.13 -3.07
C GLY A 306 36.78 -4.79 -2.47
N ALA A 307 37.58 -3.77 -2.68
CA ALA A 307 37.44 -2.49 -1.97
C ALA A 307 36.05 -1.84 -2.16
N GLU A 308 35.57 -1.80 -3.39
CA GLU A 308 34.31 -1.13 -3.74
C GLU A 308 33.07 -1.87 -3.20
N PRO A 309 32.88 -3.20 -3.42
CA PRO A 309 31.77 -3.91 -2.83
C PRO A 309 31.85 -3.95 -1.30
N ASP A 310 33.06 -4.15 -0.71
CA ASP A 310 33.25 -4.19 0.77
C ASP A 310 32.80 -2.87 1.40
N GLU A 311 33.11 -1.72 0.81
CA GLU A 311 32.76 -0.42 1.36
C GLU A 311 31.24 -0.20 1.41
N LEU A 312 30.49 -0.58 0.36
CA LEU A 312 29.04 -0.47 0.35
C LEU A 312 28.38 -1.50 1.29
N ILE A 313 28.80 -2.76 1.24
CA ILE A 313 28.28 -3.82 2.10
C ILE A 313 28.53 -3.47 3.56
N HIS A 314 29.76 -3.03 3.90
CA HIS A 314 30.08 -2.61 5.27
C HIS A 314 29.22 -1.43 5.73
N PHE A 315 29.00 -0.43 4.87
CA PHE A 315 28.13 0.69 5.19
C PHE A 315 26.72 0.21 5.53
N VAL A 316 26.11 -0.61 4.67
CA VAL A 316 24.74 -1.10 4.86
C VAL A 316 24.65 -2.02 6.08
N ALA A 317 25.56 -3.00 6.22
CA ALA A 317 25.57 -3.95 7.33
C ALA A 317 25.81 -3.25 8.68
N SER A 318 26.73 -2.28 8.75
CA SER A 318 27.07 -1.58 10.00
C SER A 318 26.08 -0.47 10.37
N LYS A 319 25.41 0.16 9.38
CA LYS A 319 24.49 1.28 9.60
C LYS A 319 23.04 0.89 9.69
N ILE A 320 22.66 -0.19 9.05
CA ILE A 320 21.30 -0.71 9.06
C ILE A 320 21.28 -2.06 9.77
N GLY A 321 22.07 -3.04 9.30
CA GLY A 321 22.06 -4.38 9.85
C GLY A 321 20.64 -4.97 9.81
N MET A 322 20.21 -5.55 10.93
CA MET A 322 18.86 -6.09 11.08
C MET A 322 17.86 -5.09 11.71
N GLU A 323 18.31 -3.86 11.99
CA GLU A 323 17.48 -2.83 12.62
C GLU A 323 16.59 -2.13 11.58
N THR A 324 15.45 -1.66 12.04
CA THR A 324 14.43 -1.01 11.19
C THR A 324 14.11 0.42 11.63
N ASP A 325 14.82 0.95 12.63
CA ASP A 325 14.51 2.24 13.27
C ASP A 325 15.32 3.43 12.75
N GLY A 326 16.25 3.20 11.83
CA GLY A 326 17.07 4.24 11.20
C GLY A 326 18.15 4.88 12.09
N LYS A 327 18.36 4.42 13.35
CA LYS A 327 19.35 4.99 14.27
C LYS A 327 20.76 4.98 13.72
N GLY A 328 21.20 3.86 13.14
CA GLY A 328 22.55 3.76 12.59
C GLY A 328 22.82 4.73 11.43
N LEU A 329 21.78 5.13 10.70
CA LEU A 329 21.81 6.16 9.67
C LEU A 329 21.56 7.58 10.22
N ALA A 330 21.34 7.75 11.53
CA ALA A 330 20.98 8.99 12.19
C ALA A 330 19.74 9.68 11.56
N ILE A 331 18.76 8.88 11.16
CA ILE A 331 17.48 9.32 10.61
C ILE A 331 16.29 8.92 11.48
N ASP A 332 16.51 8.48 12.71
CA ASP A 332 15.52 8.02 13.70
C ASP A 332 14.60 9.14 14.20
N VAL A 333 13.92 9.78 13.27
CA VAL A 333 12.99 10.88 13.55
C VAL A 333 11.69 10.37 14.14
N LYS A 334 11.11 11.17 15.05
CA LYS A 334 9.86 10.88 15.75
C LYS A 334 8.99 12.13 15.79
N ALA A 335 7.68 11.95 15.70
CA ALA A 335 6.67 12.97 15.91
C ALA A 335 5.48 12.40 16.71
N GLU A 336 4.43 13.20 16.89
CA GLU A 336 3.22 12.75 17.56
C GLU A 336 2.54 11.61 16.75
N THR A 337 2.62 11.69 15.43
CA THR A 337 1.95 10.75 14.52
C THR A 337 2.63 9.38 14.46
N ALA A 338 3.96 9.33 14.44
CA ALA A 338 4.71 8.09 14.25
C ALA A 338 6.19 8.21 14.62
N GLU A 339 6.88 7.07 14.57
CA GLU A 339 8.33 6.95 14.53
C GLU A 339 8.75 6.48 13.13
N LEU A 340 9.96 6.86 12.70
CA LEU A 340 10.50 6.37 11.43
C LEU A 340 10.70 4.85 11.47
N CYS A 341 10.38 4.22 10.34
CA CYS A 341 10.81 2.85 10.07
C CYS A 341 11.44 2.72 8.67
N LEU A 342 12.29 1.72 8.49
CA LEU A 342 12.93 1.44 7.21
C LEU A 342 13.05 -0.07 6.95
N GLY A 343 13.10 -0.42 5.67
CA GLY A 343 13.41 -1.75 5.17
C GLY A 343 14.40 -1.71 4.01
N VAL A 344 15.24 -2.72 3.92
CA VAL A 344 16.09 -2.95 2.74
C VAL A 344 15.33 -3.91 1.82
N GLU A 345 14.90 -3.41 0.67
CA GLU A 345 14.04 -4.13 -0.27
C GLU A 345 14.82 -5.00 -1.23
N SER A 346 16.04 -4.58 -1.58
CA SER A 346 16.82 -5.22 -2.63
C SER A 346 18.32 -5.10 -2.41
N MET A 347 19.04 -6.08 -2.96
CA MET A 347 20.49 -6.03 -3.20
C MET A 347 20.70 -6.47 -4.64
N THR A 348 21.28 -5.62 -5.47
CA THR A 348 21.41 -5.88 -6.91
C THR A 348 22.87 -5.71 -7.35
N LEU A 349 23.40 -6.71 -8.02
CA LEU A 349 24.69 -6.65 -8.71
C LEU A 349 24.45 -6.60 -10.22
N ASP A 350 24.91 -5.55 -10.87
CA ASP A 350 24.83 -5.38 -12.32
C ASP A 350 26.20 -5.13 -12.96
N ALA A 351 26.23 -4.85 -14.26
CA ALA A 351 27.47 -4.57 -15.00
C ALA A 351 28.21 -3.31 -14.53
N TYR A 352 27.59 -2.48 -13.70
CA TYR A 352 28.10 -1.18 -13.26
C TYR A 352 28.37 -1.11 -11.77
N GLY A 353 28.11 -2.17 -11.02
CA GLY A 353 28.39 -2.22 -9.58
C GLY A 353 27.32 -2.86 -8.74
N LEU A 354 27.35 -2.55 -7.46
CA LEU A 354 26.44 -3.07 -6.44
C LEU A 354 25.54 -1.96 -5.91
N SER A 355 24.29 -2.30 -5.63
CA SER A 355 23.33 -1.37 -5.03
C SER A 355 22.40 -2.06 -4.02
N PHE A 356 21.87 -1.25 -3.09
CA PHE A 356 20.83 -1.63 -2.14
C PHE A 356 19.66 -0.65 -2.26
N GLY A 357 18.44 -1.17 -2.48
CA GLY A 357 17.20 -0.41 -2.41
C GLY A 357 16.71 -0.32 -0.97
N ILE A 358 16.36 0.88 -0.55
CA ILE A 358 15.92 1.18 0.83
C ILE A 358 14.63 1.96 0.77
N SER A 359 13.61 1.47 1.47
CA SER A 359 12.35 2.17 1.70
C SER A 359 12.31 2.72 3.12
N VAL A 360 11.89 3.96 3.26
CA VAL A 360 11.80 4.66 4.55
C VAL A 360 10.45 5.33 4.69
N LEU A 361 9.75 5.01 5.77
CA LEU A 361 8.54 5.69 6.21
C LEU A 361 8.82 6.53 7.43
N PHE A 362 8.26 7.72 7.48
CA PHE A 362 8.50 8.63 8.60
C PHE A 362 7.36 9.64 8.76
N PRO A 363 7.26 10.29 9.95
CA PRO A 363 6.19 11.24 10.24
C PRO A 363 6.03 12.32 9.17
N ALA A 364 4.78 12.63 8.82
CA ALA A 364 4.44 13.66 7.84
C ALA A 364 4.92 15.07 8.23
N GLU A 365 5.15 15.31 9.52
CA GLU A 365 5.69 16.58 10.04
C GLU A 365 7.18 16.79 9.70
N VAL A 366 7.87 15.73 9.28
CA VAL A 366 9.30 15.76 8.94
C VAL A 366 9.46 15.92 7.43
N ARG A 367 10.28 16.86 6.99
CA ARG A 367 10.51 17.09 5.56
C ARG A 367 11.42 16.00 4.95
N ASN A 368 11.06 15.52 3.78
CA ASN A 368 11.80 14.49 3.00
C ASN A 368 13.30 14.80 2.86
N GLU A 369 13.64 16.08 2.65
CA GLU A 369 15.02 16.50 2.44
C GLU A 369 15.90 16.26 3.68
N ILE A 370 15.34 16.18 4.87
CA ILE A 370 16.09 15.89 6.09
C ILE A 370 16.64 14.47 6.02
N ILE A 371 15.80 13.50 5.66
CA ILE A 371 16.18 12.09 5.53
C ILE A 371 17.26 11.94 4.46
N TYR A 372 16.96 12.37 3.23
CA TYR A 372 17.86 12.27 2.10
C TYR A 372 19.22 12.90 2.37
N ASN A 373 19.26 14.17 2.83
CA ASN A 373 20.50 14.88 3.08
C ASN A 373 21.33 14.27 4.22
N THR A 374 20.66 13.65 5.22
CA THR A 374 21.39 13.00 6.31
C THR A 374 22.10 11.74 5.84
N VAL A 375 21.44 10.91 5.01
CA VAL A 375 22.05 9.75 4.38
C VAL A 375 23.16 10.18 3.42
N PHE A 376 22.89 11.15 2.54
CA PHE A 376 23.87 11.65 1.56
C PHE A 376 25.18 12.15 2.20
N ARG A 377 25.10 12.84 3.35
CA ARG A 377 26.31 13.32 4.06
C ARG A 377 27.19 12.19 4.57
N GLN A 378 26.62 11.04 4.90
CA GLN A 378 27.36 9.86 5.39
C GLN A 378 27.97 9.05 4.24
N THR A 379 27.26 8.95 3.12
CA THR A 379 27.65 8.14 1.97
C THR A 379 28.64 8.82 1.04
N LYS A 380 28.53 10.15 0.89
CA LYS A 380 29.39 10.94 -0.02
C LYS A 380 30.90 10.76 0.21
N PRO A 381 31.44 10.77 1.45
CA PRO A 381 32.88 10.56 1.69
C PRO A 381 33.37 9.18 1.25
N LEU A 382 32.46 8.20 1.17
CA LEU A 382 32.72 6.81 0.77
C LEU A 382 32.51 6.60 -0.74
N GLY A 383 32.17 7.66 -1.50
CA GLY A 383 31.83 7.53 -2.91
C GLY A 383 30.64 6.58 -3.17
N ILE A 384 29.71 6.52 -2.22
CA ILE A 384 28.43 5.81 -2.37
C ILE A 384 27.39 6.83 -2.81
N ASP A 385 26.79 6.60 -3.97
CA ASP A 385 25.74 7.45 -4.51
C ASP A 385 24.40 7.15 -3.82
N VAL A 386 23.60 8.20 -3.59
CA VAL A 386 22.21 8.10 -3.13
C VAL A 386 21.32 8.52 -4.29
N VAL A 387 20.62 7.57 -4.86
CA VAL A 387 19.70 7.80 -5.98
C VAL A 387 18.27 7.76 -5.47
N ALA A 388 17.60 8.92 -5.45
CA ALA A 388 16.17 8.95 -5.10
C ALA A 388 15.36 8.22 -6.18
N ARG A 389 14.49 7.29 -5.76
CA ARG A 389 13.59 6.54 -6.64
C ARG A 389 12.17 7.08 -6.56
N SER A 390 11.65 7.24 -5.37
CA SER A 390 10.35 7.83 -5.12
C SER A 390 10.35 8.76 -3.90
N MET A 391 9.41 9.68 -3.86
CA MET A 391 9.09 10.50 -2.70
C MET A 391 7.57 10.68 -2.66
N SER A 392 6.94 10.15 -1.63
CA SER A 392 5.51 10.24 -1.40
C SER A 392 5.27 11.13 -0.18
N PRO A 393 4.68 12.32 -0.33
CA PRO A 393 4.40 13.19 0.79
C PRO A 393 3.28 12.61 1.64
N GLY A 394 3.46 12.64 2.95
CA GLY A 394 2.39 12.39 3.91
C GLY A 394 1.60 13.65 4.21
N PHE A 395 0.61 13.52 5.07
CA PHE A 395 -0.18 14.65 5.57
C PHE A 395 -0.60 14.42 7.03
N VAL A 396 -1.00 15.51 7.68
CA VAL A 396 -1.64 15.50 9.02
C VAL A 396 -2.89 16.37 8.94
N LEU A 397 -4.02 15.83 9.37
CA LEU A 397 -5.29 16.53 9.46
C LEU A 397 -5.61 16.88 10.92
N ASP A 398 -6.43 17.90 11.15
CA ASP A 398 -6.93 18.19 12.48
C ASP A 398 -7.92 17.11 12.96
N LYS A 399 -7.50 16.33 13.97
CA LYS A 399 -8.33 15.30 14.61
C LYS A 399 -9.69 15.84 15.10
N ASN A 400 -9.77 17.13 15.43
CA ASN A 400 -10.96 17.78 15.98
C ASN A 400 -11.80 18.46 14.91
N SER A 401 -11.42 18.39 13.64
CA SER A 401 -12.24 18.95 12.56
C SER A 401 -13.63 18.33 12.58
N THR A 402 -14.63 19.12 12.24
CA THR A 402 -16.04 18.66 12.28
C THR A 402 -16.27 17.54 11.25
N PHE A 403 -15.51 17.55 10.15
CA PHE A 403 -15.59 16.51 9.13
C PHE A 403 -15.07 15.15 9.64
N LEU A 404 -13.85 15.12 10.22
CA LEU A 404 -13.31 13.88 10.80
C LEU A 404 -14.18 13.34 11.92
N GLN A 405 -14.69 14.23 12.78
CA GLN A 405 -15.57 13.84 13.88
C GLN A 405 -16.93 13.30 13.38
N ALA A 406 -17.44 13.78 12.25
CA ALA A 406 -18.66 13.25 11.64
C ALA A 406 -18.44 11.82 11.11
N LEU A 407 -17.31 11.55 10.44
CA LEU A 407 -16.94 10.21 9.99
C LEU A 407 -16.73 9.26 11.18
N TYR A 408 -15.94 9.68 12.16
CA TYR A 408 -15.68 8.89 13.37
C TYR A 408 -16.96 8.53 14.12
N LYS A 409 -17.86 9.48 14.28
CA LYS A 409 -19.17 9.24 14.92
C LYS A 409 -20.01 8.24 14.14
N SER A 410 -19.96 8.29 12.81
CA SER A 410 -20.67 7.33 11.95
C SER A 410 -20.18 5.90 12.15
N PHE A 411 -18.88 5.71 12.27
CA PHE A 411 -18.29 4.43 12.63
C PHE A 411 -18.74 3.96 14.02
N CYS A 412 -18.59 4.81 15.05
CA CYS A 412 -18.93 4.45 16.43
C CYS A 412 -20.40 4.05 16.58
N GLU A 413 -21.32 4.76 15.95
CA GLU A 413 -22.76 4.49 16.05
C GLU A 413 -23.18 3.18 15.40
N VAL A 414 -22.57 2.83 14.25
CA VAL A 414 -22.89 1.59 13.54
C VAL A 414 -22.25 0.37 14.20
N THR A 415 -21.01 0.50 14.64
CA THR A 415 -20.24 -0.64 15.18
C THR A 415 -20.37 -0.80 16.70
N GLY A 416 -20.74 0.26 17.42
CA GLY A 416 -20.64 0.30 18.88
C GLY A 416 -19.20 0.40 19.40
N SER A 417 -18.20 0.50 18.54
CA SER A 417 -16.79 0.62 18.90
C SER A 417 -16.40 2.06 19.18
N ASN A 418 -15.41 2.26 20.04
CA ASN A 418 -14.77 3.53 20.35
C ASN A 418 -13.25 3.44 20.14
N GLU A 419 -12.80 2.66 19.16
CA GLU A 419 -11.39 2.58 18.83
C GLU A 419 -10.81 3.95 18.48
N PRO A 420 -9.54 4.23 18.85
CA PRO A 420 -8.93 5.53 18.58
C PRO A 420 -8.68 5.71 17.07
N ILE A 421 -8.72 6.97 16.65
CA ILE A 421 -8.29 7.39 15.32
C ILE A 421 -6.80 7.01 15.11
N LYS A 422 -6.47 6.54 13.91
CA LYS A 422 -5.17 5.92 13.57
C LYS A 422 -4.29 6.82 12.71
N VAL A 423 -3.11 6.30 12.40
CA VAL A 423 -2.21 6.75 11.33
C VAL A 423 -2.03 5.57 10.38
N CYS A 424 -2.09 5.80 9.08
CA CYS A 424 -1.91 4.73 8.09
C CYS A 424 -0.74 4.96 7.13
N GLY A 425 -0.52 4.00 6.23
CA GLY A 425 0.60 3.99 5.29
C GLY A 425 0.44 4.94 4.13
N GLY A 426 -0.44 4.65 3.20
CA GLY A 426 -0.67 5.46 2.01
C GLY A 426 -1.84 4.97 1.18
N THR A 427 -2.63 5.93 0.72
CA THR A 427 -3.81 5.74 -0.14
C THR A 427 -3.92 6.91 -1.11
N TYR A 428 -4.96 6.97 -1.93
CA TYR A 428 -5.31 8.18 -2.71
C TYR A 428 -5.34 9.47 -1.87
N ALA A 429 -5.56 9.39 -0.57
CA ALA A 429 -5.64 10.57 0.30
C ALA A 429 -4.38 11.43 0.26
N LYS A 430 -3.19 10.84 0.02
CA LYS A 430 -1.94 11.59 -0.17
C LYS A 430 -1.98 12.60 -1.33
N HIS A 431 -2.81 12.33 -2.31
CA HIS A 431 -2.88 13.11 -3.56
C HIS A 431 -4.12 13.99 -3.63
N VAL A 432 -5.02 13.90 -2.65
CA VAL A 432 -6.27 14.65 -2.59
C VAL A 432 -6.26 15.55 -1.36
N PRO A 433 -6.24 16.88 -1.53
CA PRO A 433 -6.30 17.80 -0.40
C PRO A 433 -7.51 17.49 0.49
N ASN A 434 -7.26 17.39 1.81
CA ASN A 434 -8.26 17.17 2.84
C ASN A 434 -9.04 15.85 2.74
N ALA A 435 -8.55 14.87 2.01
CA ALA A 435 -9.14 13.54 2.00
C ALA A 435 -8.77 12.76 3.27
N VAL A 436 -9.72 11.97 3.77
CA VAL A 436 -9.59 11.17 4.98
C VAL A 436 -9.64 9.69 4.61
N PRO A 437 -8.62 8.88 4.90
CA PRO A 437 -8.73 7.43 4.82
C PRO A 437 -9.76 6.93 5.85
N PHE A 438 -10.81 6.22 5.38
CA PHE A 438 -11.99 5.86 6.20
C PHE A 438 -12.50 4.46 5.87
N GLY A 439 -11.92 3.46 6.50
CA GLY A 439 -12.23 2.02 6.27
C GLY A 439 -11.60 1.51 4.98
N ALA A 440 -11.75 0.23 4.58
CA ALA A 440 -12.79 -0.70 5.04
C ALA A 440 -12.34 -1.77 6.06
N ILE A 441 -11.11 -1.80 6.52
CA ILE A 441 -10.53 -2.88 7.31
C ILE A 441 -10.82 -2.65 8.80
N PHE A 442 -11.38 -3.65 9.53
CA PHE A 442 -11.74 -3.52 10.95
C PHE A 442 -10.62 -3.85 11.94
N GLY A 443 -9.47 -4.30 11.51
CA GLY A 443 -8.37 -4.60 12.41
C GLY A 443 -7.20 -5.24 11.66
N PRO A 444 -6.00 -5.25 12.25
CA PRO A 444 -4.80 -5.72 11.57
C PRO A 444 -4.87 -7.20 11.17
N GLU A 445 -5.61 -8.04 11.92
CA GLU A 445 -5.81 -9.44 11.55
C GLU A 445 -6.75 -9.65 10.35
N GLN A 446 -7.48 -8.62 9.94
CA GLN A 446 -8.33 -8.61 8.74
C GLN A 446 -7.67 -7.89 7.58
N ASP A 447 -6.49 -7.36 7.78
CA ASP A 447 -5.68 -6.75 6.74
C ASP A 447 -4.95 -7.84 5.95
N ILE A 448 -5.67 -8.37 4.97
CA ILE A 448 -5.21 -9.42 4.07
C ILE A 448 -5.13 -8.94 2.63
N CYS A 449 -5.07 -7.62 2.44
CA CYS A 449 -4.80 -7.01 1.15
C CYS A 449 -3.50 -7.58 0.56
N HIS A 450 -3.46 -7.75 -0.75
CA HIS A 450 -2.28 -8.25 -1.48
C HIS A 450 -1.85 -9.69 -1.16
N THR A 451 -2.58 -10.40 -0.28
CA THR A 451 -2.25 -11.79 0.09
C THR A 451 -3.06 -12.82 -0.71
N PRO A 452 -2.60 -14.09 -0.78
CA PRO A 452 -3.43 -15.18 -1.29
C PRO A 452 -4.69 -15.38 -0.45
N ASP A 453 -5.74 -15.90 -1.10
CA ASP A 453 -7.05 -16.12 -0.47
C ASP A 453 -7.66 -14.86 0.18
N GLU A 454 -7.39 -13.70 -0.41
CA GLU A 454 -8.06 -12.44 -0.07
C GLU A 454 -9.57 -12.64 -0.01
N HIS A 455 -10.20 -12.14 1.03
CA HIS A 455 -11.64 -12.33 1.25
C HIS A 455 -12.26 -11.24 2.13
N ILE A 456 -13.59 -11.15 2.08
CA ILE A 456 -14.39 -10.36 3.00
C ILE A 456 -15.52 -11.19 3.59
N ARG A 457 -16.10 -10.72 4.69
CA ARG A 457 -17.33 -11.29 5.28
C ARG A 457 -18.53 -10.45 4.88
N VAL A 458 -19.58 -11.11 4.42
CA VAL A 458 -20.80 -10.43 3.96
C VAL A 458 -21.46 -9.67 5.10
N LYS A 459 -21.79 -10.38 6.20
CA LYS A 459 -22.62 -9.81 7.30
C LYS A 459 -21.86 -8.80 8.17
N THR A 460 -20.60 -9.09 8.48
CA THR A 460 -19.83 -8.32 9.47
C THR A 460 -18.89 -7.28 8.86
N GLU A 461 -18.71 -7.32 7.53
CA GLU A 461 -17.88 -6.36 6.79
C GLU A 461 -18.73 -5.66 5.73
N LEU A 462 -19.07 -6.29 4.61
CA LEU A 462 -19.75 -5.64 3.49
C LEU A 462 -21.02 -4.86 3.93
N MET A 463 -21.89 -5.49 4.67
CA MET A 463 -23.14 -4.86 5.12
C MET A 463 -22.91 -3.78 6.17
N VAL A 464 -21.91 -3.96 7.04
CA VAL A 464 -21.53 -2.97 8.05
C VAL A 464 -20.87 -1.75 7.39
N TRP A 465 -19.97 -1.93 6.42
CA TRP A 465 -19.39 -0.84 5.63
C TRP A 465 -20.48 0.01 4.98
N THR A 466 -21.45 -0.63 4.34
CA THR A 466 -22.55 0.06 3.66
C THR A 466 -23.35 0.93 4.62
N LYS A 467 -23.62 0.44 5.84
CA LYS A 467 -24.30 1.20 6.88
C LYS A 467 -23.44 2.36 7.40
N ILE A 468 -22.12 2.14 7.60
CA ILE A 468 -21.19 3.20 8.01
C ILE A 468 -21.14 4.31 6.97
N TYR A 469 -21.01 3.96 5.67
CA TYR A 469 -20.92 4.94 4.60
C TYR A 469 -22.24 5.68 4.38
N ALA A 470 -23.38 5.01 4.49
CA ALA A 470 -24.69 5.67 4.44
C ALA A 470 -24.86 6.68 5.60
N ASN A 471 -24.48 6.28 6.82
CA ASN A 471 -24.50 7.15 7.99
C ASN A 471 -23.57 8.36 7.81
N ALA A 472 -22.34 8.11 7.33
CA ALA A 472 -21.36 9.17 7.06
C ALA A 472 -21.85 10.17 6.00
N LEU A 473 -22.40 9.67 4.88
CA LEU A 473 -22.99 10.50 3.82
C LEU A 473 -24.07 11.45 4.39
N LEU A 474 -25.04 10.91 5.14
CA LEU A 474 -26.13 11.69 5.70
C LEU A 474 -25.64 12.71 6.72
N ARG A 475 -24.72 12.32 7.59
CA ARG A 475 -24.17 13.19 8.64
C ARG A 475 -23.33 14.33 8.07
N VAL A 476 -22.48 14.04 7.08
CA VAL A 476 -21.64 15.04 6.42
C VAL A 476 -22.50 16.00 5.62
N THR A 477 -23.47 15.50 4.87
CA THR A 477 -24.29 16.35 4.00
C THR A 477 -25.32 17.20 4.76
N ASP A 478 -25.83 16.73 5.90
CA ASP A 478 -26.77 17.49 6.75
C ASP A 478 -26.14 18.77 7.34
N HIS A 479 -24.83 18.79 7.54
CA HIS A 479 -24.09 19.90 8.12
C HIS A 479 -23.01 20.46 7.18
N PHE A 480 -23.12 20.23 5.89
CA PHE A 480 -22.05 20.48 4.92
C PHE A 480 -21.48 21.90 4.92
N GLU A 481 -22.36 22.91 5.09
CA GLU A 481 -21.94 24.33 5.10
C GLU A 481 -21.19 24.73 6.39
N ASP A 482 -21.40 23.98 7.48
CA ASP A 482 -20.78 24.22 8.79
C ASP A 482 -19.53 23.37 9.03
N MET A 483 -19.16 22.51 8.07
CA MET A 483 -18.02 21.60 8.20
C MET A 483 -16.67 22.33 8.02
N SER A 484 -15.70 21.90 8.78
CA SER A 484 -14.29 22.28 8.66
C SER A 484 -13.41 21.04 8.54
N ASN A 485 -12.30 21.18 7.84
CA ASN A 485 -11.23 20.16 7.73
C ASN A 485 -10.18 20.35 8.83
#